data_e1cc26fa5dadfc508088dda4bc51fc50
#
_entry.id   e1cc26fa5dadfc508088dda4bc51fc50
#
_cell.length_a   1.000
_cell.length_b   1.000
_cell.length_c   1.000
_cell.angle_alpha   90.00
_cell.angle_beta   90.00
_cell.angle_gamma   90.00
#
_symmetry.space_group_name_H-M   'P 1'
#
loop_
_entity.id
_entity.type
_entity.pdbx_description
1 polymer ?
#
loop_
_entity_poly.entity_id
_entity_poly.type
_entity_poly.pdbx_seq_one_letter_code
_entity_poly.pdbx_strand_id
1 'polypeptide(L)'
;RERGVPLSCCTDNKIYRGILTGLNEAFVISPETAEAISAEEPASAELIVPFYSGRDIKRYYLPPVKKYLIFMPKGYTDRRRELSDGYLWFAQNHPRLASHLARYEAKASKRRDRGDYWWELRPCRYYDVFQRQKILLPVICRGISAVLDEGGAYANDKCCIIDSGD
;
A
#
# COMPACT_ATOMS: atom_id res chain seq x y z
N ARG A 1 -30.68 4.22 27.62
CA ARG A 1 -29.76 3.96 26.48
C ARG A 1 -28.37 3.82 27.08
N GLU A 2 -27.85 2.61 27.17
CA GLU A 2 -26.46 2.39 27.48
C GLU A 2 -25.62 3.12 26.43
N ARG A 3 -24.76 4.01 26.84
CA ARG A 3 -23.83 4.69 25.96
C ARG A 3 -22.72 3.69 25.62
N GLY A 4 -22.61 3.32 24.36
CA GLY A 4 -21.52 2.46 23.91
C GLY A 4 -20.15 3.09 24.20
N VAL A 5 -19.13 2.26 24.29
CA VAL A 5 -17.74 2.71 24.44
C VAL A 5 -17.23 3.18 23.07
N PRO A 6 -16.59 4.35 22.96
CA PRO A 6 -15.97 4.78 21.70
C PRO A 6 -14.95 3.76 21.18
N LEU A 7 -14.95 3.52 19.87
CA LEU A 7 -14.03 2.57 19.23
C LEU A 7 -12.56 2.90 19.55
N SER A 8 -12.21 4.17 19.60
CA SER A 8 -10.87 4.63 19.97
C SER A 8 -10.41 4.15 21.37
N CYS A 9 -11.34 4.01 22.32
CA CYS A 9 -11.02 3.46 23.65
C CYS A 9 -10.79 1.94 23.60
N CYS A 10 -11.48 1.23 22.68
CA CYS A 10 -11.32 -0.21 22.53
C CYS A 10 -10.02 -0.59 21.78
N THR A 11 -9.43 0.36 21.06
CA THR A 11 -8.27 0.13 20.19
C THR A 11 -7.03 0.89 20.64
N ASP A 12 -7.01 1.48 21.82
CA ASP A 12 -5.93 2.34 22.32
C ASP A 12 -5.51 3.41 21.29
N ASN A 13 -6.48 3.95 20.54
CA ASN A 13 -6.25 4.87 19.43
C ASN A 13 -5.41 4.29 18.26
N LYS A 14 -5.22 2.99 18.16
CA LYS A 14 -4.51 2.33 17.06
C LYS A 14 -5.38 2.23 15.80
N ILE A 15 -5.86 3.39 15.35
CA ILE A 15 -6.66 3.54 14.13
C ILE A 15 -5.83 4.34 13.14
N TYR A 16 -5.50 3.70 12.03
CA TYR A 16 -4.62 4.26 11.01
C TYR A 16 -5.37 4.51 9.71
N ARG A 17 -4.81 5.33 8.85
CA ARG A 17 -5.32 5.58 7.51
C ARG A 17 -4.62 4.67 6.51
N GLY A 18 -5.34 4.24 5.48
CA GLY A 18 -4.75 3.50 4.37
C GLY A 18 -3.76 4.32 3.54
N ILE A 19 -3.13 3.68 2.59
CA ILE A 19 -2.02 4.23 1.81
C ILE A 19 -2.50 5.31 0.85
N LEU A 20 -1.79 6.43 0.85
CA LEU A 20 -1.91 7.50 -0.12
C LEU A 20 -0.70 7.43 -1.06
N THR A 21 -0.93 7.07 -2.32
CA THR A 21 0.13 6.99 -3.33
C THR A 21 0.49 8.34 -3.95
N GLY A 22 -0.44 9.28 -3.90
CA GLY A 22 -0.33 10.57 -4.61
C GLY A 22 -0.42 10.45 -6.14
N LEU A 23 -0.37 9.22 -6.70
CA LEU A 23 -0.49 8.96 -8.15
C LEU A 23 -0.89 7.49 -8.39
N ASN A 24 -2.18 7.18 -8.23
CA ASN A 24 -2.65 5.80 -8.35
C ASN A 24 -2.35 5.17 -9.72
N GLU A 25 -2.42 5.94 -10.80
CA GLU A 25 -2.16 5.44 -12.16
C GLU A 25 -0.76 4.86 -12.36
N ALA A 26 0.21 5.30 -11.54
CA ALA A 26 1.57 4.79 -11.59
C ALA A 26 1.80 3.60 -10.65
N PHE A 27 1.21 3.66 -9.46
CA PHE A 27 1.52 2.72 -8.37
C PHE A 27 0.49 1.60 -8.19
N VAL A 28 -0.69 1.73 -8.79
CA VAL A 28 -1.73 0.69 -8.71
C VAL A 28 -1.85 0.03 -10.06
N ILE A 29 -1.53 -1.26 -10.10
CA ILE A 29 -1.46 -2.06 -11.32
C ILE A 29 -2.51 -3.16 -11.35
N SER A 30 -2.81 -3.68 -12.54
CA SER A 30 -3.71 -4.81 -12.73
C SER A 30 -3.06 -6.13 -12.33
N PRO A 31 -3.84 -7.20 -12.09
CA PRO A 31 -3.32 -8.54 -11.84
C PRO A 31 -2.39 -9.03 -12.95
N GLU A 32 -2.77 -8.81 -14.20
CA GLU A 32 -1.99 -9.24 -15.37
C GLU A 32 -0.62 -8.55 -15.40
N THR A 33 -0.58 -7.25 -15.08
CA THR A 33 0.68 -6.50 -14.99
C THR A 33 1.53 -6.99 -13.81
N ALA A 34 0.90 -7.28 -12.68
CA ALA A 34 1.57 -7.80 -11.50
C ALA A 34 2.21 -9.17 -11.76
N GLU A 35 1.46 -10.07 -12.40
CA GLU A 35 1.93 -11.41 -12.78
C GLU A 35 3.08 -11.32 -13.79
N ALA A 36 2.94 -10.49 -14.83
CA ALA A 36 3.99 -10.32 -15.83
C ALA A 36 5.30 -9.81 -15.21
N ILE A 37 5.24 -8.79 -14.34
CA ILE A 37 6.42 -8.27 -13.65
C ILE A 37 7.02 -9.34 -12.74
N SER A 38 6.21 -10.02 -11.93
CA SER A 38 6.69 -11.02 -10.97
C SER A 38 7.30 -12.25 -11.64
N ALA A 39 6.78 -12.65 -12.80
CA ALA A 39 7.30 -13.77 -13.58
C ALA A 39 8.66 -13.44 -14.21
N GLU A 40 8.82 -12.24 -14.73
CA GLU A 40 10.05 -11.81 -15.40
C GLU A 40 11.12 -11.30 -14.41
N GLU A 41 10.69 -10.84 -13.24
CA GLU A 41 11.53 -10.23 -12.22
C GLU A 41 11.12 -10.68 -10.81
N PRO A 42 11.48 -11.91 -10.39
CA PRO A 42 11.10 -12.46 -9.09
C PRO A 42 11.55 -11.59 -7.90
N ALA A 43 12.67 -10.88 -8.03
CA ALA A 43 13.15 -9.95 -7.00
C ALA A 43 12.20 -8.78 -6.73
N SER A 44 11.34 -8.45 -7.69
CA SER A 44 10.34 -7.38 -7.54
C SER A 44 8.99 -7.88 -7.02
N ALA A 45 8.78 -9.19 -6.93
CA ALA A 45 7.53 -9.77 -6.45
C ALA A 45 7.20 -9.32 -5.02
N GLU A 46 8.21 -9.16 -4.15
CA GLU A 46 8.03 -8.65 -2.77
C GLU A 46 7.49 -7.22 -2.70
N LEU A 47 7.69 -6.44 -3.76
CA LEU A 47 7.24 -5.06 -3.88
C LEU A 47 5.83 -4.94 -4.47
N ILE A 48 5.22 -6.05 -4.85
CA ILE A 48 3.89 -6.09 -5.46
C ILE A 48 2.93 -6.72 -4.49
N VAL A 49 2.11 -5.89 -3.85
CA VAL A 49 1.22 -6.34 -2.75
C VAL A 49 -0.25 -6.18 -3.11
N PRO A 50 -1.13 -7.06 -2.60
CA PRO A 50 -2.58 -6.94 -2.79
C PRO A 50 -3.11 -5.58 -2.34
N PHE A 51 -3.94 -4.92 -3.17
CA PHE A 51 -4.43 -3.58 -2.87
C PHE A 51 -5.93 -3.45 -3.02
N TYR A 52 -6.56 -2.94 -1.98
CA TYR A 52 -8.01 -2.75 -1.89
C TYR A 52 -8.37 -1.28 -1.75
N SER A 53 -9.45 -0.88 -2.40
CA SER A 53 -10.11 0.40 -2.15
C SER A 53 -11.27 0.21 -1.16
N GLY A 54 -11.77 1.29 -0.56
CA GLY A 54 -12.90 1.20 0.34
C GLY A 54 -14.14 0.55 -0.28
N ARG A 55 -14.31 0.63 -1.61
CA ARG A 55 -15.42 -0.02 -2.33
C ARG A 55 -15.27 -1.53 -2.43
N ASP A 56 -14.05 -2.03 -2.33
CA ASP A 56 -13.76 -3.46 -2.45
C ASP A 56 -14.05 -4.20 -1.13
N ILE A 57 -13.98 -3.49 0.00
CA ILE A 57 -14.24 -4.07 1.32
C ILE A 57 -15.73 -4.36 1.47
N LYS A 58 -16.05 -5.63 1.67
CA LYS A 58 -17.43 -6.10 1.87
C LYS A 58 -17.63 -6.47 3.35
N ARG A 59 -18.91 -6.60 3.72
CA ARG A 59 -19.26 -7.00 5.07
C ARG A 59 -18.73 -8.40 5.34
N TYR A 60 -17.67 -8.46 6.16
CA TYR A 60 -16.99 -9.64 6.67
C TYR A 60 -16.17 -10.45 5.67
N TYR A 61 -15.89 -9.92 4.45
CA TYR A 61 -14.97 -10.61 3.55
C TYR A 61 -14.25 -9.65 2.59
N LEU A 62 -13.04 -10.03 2.16
CA LEU A 62 -12.33 -9.41 1.05
C LEU A 62 -12.58 -10.23 -0.23
N PRO A 63 -12.99 -9.59 -1.32
CA PRO A 63 -13.12 -10.27 -2.61
C PRO A 63 -11.73 -10.67 -3.15
N PRO A 64 -11.67 -11.52 -4.18
CA PRO A 64 -10.43 -11.79 -4.90
C PRO A 64 -9.72 -10.50 -5.31
N VAL A 65 -8.39 -10.52 -5.24
CA VAL A 65 -7.56 -9.36 -5.53
C VAL A 65 -7.74 -8.92 -6.99
N LYS A 66 -8.09 -7.65 -7.19
CA LYS A 66 -8.29 -7.05 -8.52
C LYS A 66 -7.27 -5.97 -8.84
N LYS A 67 -6.45 -5.62 -7.88
CA LYS A 67 -5.43 -4.57 -8.00
C LYS A 67 -4.26 -4.90 -7.10
N TYR A 68 -3.10 -4.49 -7.53
CA TYR A 68 -1.87 -4.59 -6.76
C TYR A 68 -1.24 -3.21 -6.61
N LEU A 69 -0.54 -3.01 -5.51
CA LEU A 69 0.24 -1.80 -5.24
C LEU A 69 1.71 -2.11 -5.44
N ILE A 70 2.40 -1.27 -6.18
CA ILE A 70 3.86 -1.21 -6.16
C ILE A 70 4.23 -0.52 -4.85
N PHE A 71 4.66 -1.34 -3.88
CA PHE A 71 4.96 -0.91 -2.51
C PHE A 71 6.46 -0.71 -2.33
N MET A 72 6.91 0.50 -2.60
CA MET A 72 8.29 0.91 -2.36
C MET A 72 8.31 2.04 -1.33
N PRO A 73 8.48 1.73 -0.04
CA PRO A 73 8.43 2.72 1.02
C PRO A 73 9.65 3.66 0.98
N LYS A 74 9.48 4.86 1.52
CA LYS A 74 10.59 5.83 1.68
C LYS A 74 11.85 5.18 2.26
N GLY A 75 12.99 5.46 1.65
CA GLY A 75 14.29 4.93 2.05
C GLY A 75 14.52 3.47 1.65
N TYR A 76 13.65 2.88 0.85
CA TYR A 76 13.88 1.53 0.32
C TYR A 76 15.16 1.48 -0.50
N THR A 77 15.32 2.45 -1.40
CA THR A 77 16.50 2.59 -2.27
C THR A 77 17.76 2.84 -1.48
N ASP A 78 17.77 3.83 -0.60
CA ASP A 78 18.98 4.22 0.16
C ASP A 78 19.48 3.16 1.12
N ARG A 79 18.61 2.33 1.65
CA ARG A 79 19.00 1.21 2.52
C ARG A 79 19.68 0.06 1.77
N ARG A 80 19.57 0.01 0.46
CA ARG A 80 20.02 -1.11 -0.39
C ARG A 80 21.09 -0.71 -1.40
N ARG A 81 21.09 0.56 -1.84
CA ARG A 81 22.18 1.05 -2.70
C ARG A 81 23.42 1.31 -1.85
N GLU A 82 24.58 0.92 -2.31
CA GLU A 82 25.83 1.26 -1.66
C GLU A 82 26.27 2.68 -2.05
N LEU A 83 27.09 2.83 -3.08
CA LEU A 83 27.61 4.12 -3.56
C LEU A 83 27.06 4.55 -4.93
N SER A 84 26.16 3.77 -5.50
CA SER A 84 25.59 4.04 -6.83
C SER A 84 24.53 5.14 -6.79
N ASP A 85 24.28 5.78 -7.92
CA ASP A 85 23.11 6.63 -8.11
C ASP A 85 21.83 5.85 -7.83
N GLY A 86 20.87 6.50 -7.15
CA GLY A 86 19.64 5.84 -6.71
C GLY A 86 18.81 5.28 -7.87
N TYR A 87 18.71 6.03 -9.00
CA TYR A 87 17.96 5.56 -10.15
C TYR A 87 18.69 4.43 -10.88
N LEU A 88 20.00 4.54 -11.00
CA LEU A 88 20.80 3.48 -11.61
C LEU A 88 20.65 2.18 -10.83
N TRP A 89 20.77 2.25 -9.51
CA TRP A 89 20.53 1.09 -8.63
C TRP A 89 19.12 0.50 -8.84
N PHE A 90 18.08 1.37 -8.84
CA PHE A 90 16.69 0.94 -9.03
C PHE A 90 16.48 0.27 -10.38
N ALA A 91 16.99 0.87 -11.46
CA ALA A 91 16.87 0.33 -12.82
C ALA A 91 17.63 -0.99 -13.02
N GLN A 92 18.73 -1.21 -12.28
CA GLN A 92 19.51 -2.44 -12.33
C GLN A 92 18.87 -3.58 -11.54
N ASN A 93 18.31 -3.28 -10.35
CA ASN A 93 17.76 -4.29 -9.45
C ASN A 93 16.27 -4.56 -9.67
N HIS A 94 15.55 -3.58 -10.22
CA HIS A 94 14.12 -3.65 -10.50
C HIS A 94 13.78 -3.11 -11.90
N PRO A 95 14.37 -3.65 -12.98
CA PRO A 95 14.27 -3.09 -14.33
C PRO A 95 12.83 -3.02 -14.86
N ARG A 96 11.98 -3.99 -14.54
CA ARG A 96 10.58 -3.99 -14.96
C ARG A 96 9.74 -2.94 -14.22
N LEU A 97 9.94 -2.81 -12.92
CA LEU A 97 9.29 -1.75 -12.15
C LEU A 97 9.80 -0.37 -12.56
N ALA A 98 11.10 -0.22 -12.79
CA ALA A 98 11.69 1.02 -13.28
C ALA A 98 11.11 1.43 -14.63
N SER A 99 11.04 0.51 -15.59
CA SER A 99 10.44 0.73 -16.91
C SER A 99 8.95 1.08 -16.82
N HIS A 100 8.19 0.42 -15.93
CA HIS A 100 6.79 0.74 -15.69
C HIS A 100 6.63 2.16 -15.15
N LEU A 101 7.36 2.51 -14.09
CA LEU A 101 7.23 3.78 -13.40
C LEU A 101 7.81 4.95 -14.21
N ALA A 102 8.84 4.74 -15.03
CA ALA A 102 9.45 5.79 -15.88
C ALA A 102 8.43 6.48 -16.78
N ARG A 103 7.40 5.78 -17.23
CA ARG A 103 6.30 6.35 -18.03
C ARG A 103 5.54 7.47 -17.29
N TYR A 104 5.64 7.50 -15.98
CA TYR A 104 4.96 8.43 -15.09
C TYR A 104 5.90 9.42 -14.42
N GLU A 105 7.20 9.40 -14.71
CA GLU A 105 8.22 10.19 -14.02
C GLU A 105 7.87 11.67 -13.94
N ALA A 106 7.43 12.28 -15.04
CA ALA A 106 7.10 13.71 -15.08
C ALA A 106 5.98 14.12 -14.10
N LYS A 107 5.02 13.19 -13.84
CA LYS A 107 3.96 13.39 -12.86
C LYS A 107 4.42 12.97 -11.46
N ALA A 108 5.10 11.85 -11.37
CA ALA A 108 5.55 11.26 -10.11
C ALA A 108 6.56 12.16 -9.38
N SER A 109 7.44 12.84 -10.10
CA SER A 109 8.41 13.80 -9.54
C SER A 109 7.76 15.03 -8.91
N LYS A 110 6.56 15.39 -9.37
CA LYS A 110 5.80 16.55 -8.84
C LYS A 110 4.91 16.21 -7.65
N ARG A 111 4.82 14.92 -7.26
CA ARG A 111 4.01 14.51 -6.11
C ARG A 111 4.55 15.13 -4.81
N ARG A 112 3.64 15.60 -3.97
CA ARG A 112 3.96 15.99 -2.57
C ARG A 112 4.10 14.74 -1.68
N ASP A 113 3.33 13.69 -1.98
CA ASP A 113 3.27 12.42 -1.25
C ASP A 113 4.26 11.40 -1.85
N ARG A 114 5.55 11.71 -1.83
CA ARG A 114 6.64 10.84 -2.28
C ARG A 114 7.68 10.61 -1.18
N GLY A 115 8.53 9.60 -1.36
CA GLY A 115 9.72 9.38 -0.55
C GLY A 115 10.88 10.29 -0.96
N ASP A 116 12.09 9.83 -0.76
CA ASP A 116 13.29 10.57 -1.16
C ASP A 116 13.44 10.58 -2.69
N TYR A 117 12.95 9.53 -3.33
CA TYR A 117 12.91 9.38 -4.78
C TYR A 117 11.48 9.44 -5.33
N TRP A 118 11.34 9.80 -6.61
CA TRP A 118 10.03 9.92 -7.26
C TRP A 118 9.32 8.58 -7.43
N TRP A 119 10.00 7.45 -7.34
CA TRP A 119 9.44 6.09 -7.40
C TRP A 119 9.10 5.54 -6.01
N GLU A 120 9.42 6.23 -4.94
CA GLU A 120 9.08 5.80 -3.58
C GLU A 120 7.75 6.39 -3.10
N LEU A 121 7.09 5.66 -2.22
CA LEU A 121 5.91 6.13 -1.48
C LEU A 121 6.32 7.05 -0.34
N ARG A 122 5.40 7.89 0.11
CA ARG A 122 5.60 8.81 1.24
C ARG A 122 6.04 8.07 2.52
N PRO A 123 6.70 8.77 3.45
CA PRO A 123 6.98 8.19 4.76
C PRO A 123 5.70 7.84 5.51
N CYS A 124 5.67 6.66 6.12
CA CYS A 124 4.60 6.21 6.99
C CYS A 124 5.20 5.35 8.10
N ARG A 125 4.86 5.68 9.37
CA ARG A 125 5.43 5.01 10.54
C ARG A 125 4.78 3.66 10.85
N TYR A 126 3.66 3.34 10.21
CA TYR A 126 2.85 2.15 10.47
C TYR A 126 2.67 1.27 9.22
N TYR A 127 3.64 1.25 8.32
CA TYR A 127 3.58 0.35 7.17
C TYR A 127 3.60 -1.13 7.57
N ASP A 128 4.21 -1.46 8.68
CA ASP A 128 4.24 -2.80 9.26
C ASP A 128 2.86 -3.32 9.67
N VAL A 129 1.94 -2.43 10.05
CA VAL A 129 0.56 -2.81 10.39
C VAL A 129 -0.15 -3.51 9.23
N PHE A 130 0.20 -3.18 7.98
CA PHE A 130 -0.42 -3.84 6.82
C PHE A 130 -0.07 -5.32 6.69
N GLN A 131 1.04 -5.75 7.27
CA GLN A 131 1.49 -7.15 7.24
C GLN A 131 0.93 -7.98 8.40
N ARG A 132 0.36 -7.33 9.42
CA ARG A 132 -0.21 -7.98 10.59
C ARG A 132 -1.72 -8.17 10.46
N GLN A 133 -2.28 -8.97 11.34
CA GLN A 133 -3.73 -9.08 11.49
C GLN A 133 -4.34 -7.73 11.84
N LYS A 134 -5.42 -7.36 11.15
CA LYS A 134 -6.05 -6.05 11.29
C LYS A 134 -7.48 -6.05 10.79
N ILE A 135 -8.24 -5.06 11.20
CA ILE A 135 -9.57 -4.82 10.66
C ILE A 135 -9.49 -3.70 9.61
N LEU A 136 -10.01 -3.95 8.43
CA LEU A 136 -10.17 -2.96 7.38
C LEU A 136 -11.60 -2.43 7.39
N LEU A 137 -11.75 -1.11 7.41
CA LEU A 137 -13.04 -0.41 7.47
C LEU A 137 -13.08 0.71 6.44
N PRO A 138 -14.05 0.73 5.50
CA PRO A 138 -14.22 1.86 4.58
C PRO A 138 -14.60 3.14 5.36
N VAL A 139 -14.01 4.27 4.98
CA VAL A 139 -14.35 5.59 5.56
C VAL A 139 -15.79 5.99 5.20
N ILE A 140 -16.25 5.63 4.02
CA ILE A 140 -17.61 5.95 3.54
C ILE A 140 -18.33 4.62 3.26
N CYS A 141 -19.36 4.35 4.05
CA CYS A 141 -20.24 3.19 3.88
C CYS A 141 -21.66 3.51 4.36
N ARG A 142 -22.65 2.86 3.77
CA ARG A 142 -24.07 2.99 4.19
C ARG A 142 -24.39 2.22 5.47
N GLY A 143 -23.55 1.29 5.84
CA GLY A 143 -23.64 0.45 7.03
C GLY A 143 -22.25 -0.09 7.36
N ILE A 144 -22.09 -0.74 8.50
CA ILE A 144 -20.79 -1.27 8.91
C ILE A 144 -20.37 -2.35 7.91
N SER A 145 -19.32 -2.06 7.15
CA SER A 145 -18.64 -2.97 6.23
C SER A 145 -17.20 -3.11 6.70
N ALA A 146 -16.98 -3.98 7.65
CA ALA A 146 -15.65 -4.27 8.19
C ALA A 146 -15.26 -5.69 7.84
N VAL A 147 -13.96 -5.95 7.72
CA VAL A 147 -13.42 -7.28 7.50
C VAL A 147 -12.15 -7.46 8.31
N LEU A 148 -11.99 -8.61 8.91
CA LEU A 148 -10.73 -9.05 9.49
C LEU A 148 -9.83 -9.54 8.37
N ASP A 149 -8.64 -8.99 8.29
CA ASP A 149 -7.57 -9.43 7.42
C ASP A 149 -6.48 -10.08 8.27
N GLU A 150 -6.11 -11.30 7.94
CA GLU A 150 -5.11 -12.08 8.67
C GLU A 150 -3.67 -11.59 8.39
N GLY A 151 -3.52 -10.67 7.46
CA GLY A 151 -2.28 -10.03 7.07
C GLY A 151 -2.07 -9.98 5.56
N GLY A 152 -1.33 -8.96 5.12
CA GLY A 152 -0.92 -8.80 3.72
C GLY A 152 -1.89 -8.04 2.82
N ALA A 153 -3.10 -7.70 3.23
CA ALA A 153 -3.98 -6.80 2.49
C ALA A 153 -3.58 -5.34 2.75
N TYR A 154 -3.26 -4.63 1.67
CA TYR A 154 -3.04 -3.19 1.70
C TYR A 154 -4.29 -2.46 1.24
N ALA A 155 -4.57 -1.31 1.82
CA ALA A 155 -5.77 -0.54 1.50
C ALA A 155 -5.45 0.93 1.23
N ASN A 156 -6.27 1.57 0.37
CA ASN A 156 -6.08 2.99 0.05
C ASN A 156 -6.55 3.92 1.19
N ASP A 157 -6.27 5.20 1.03
CA ASP A 157 -6.60 6.28 1.96
C ASP A 157 -8.10 6.49 2.25
N LYS A 158 -8.99 5.74 1.58
CA LYS A 158 -10.44 5.69 1.84
C LYS A 158 -10.82 4.54 2.78
N CYS A 159 -9.82 3.94 3.44
CA CYS A 159 -10.00 2.94 4.47
C CYS A 159 -9.34 3.39 5.76
N CYS A 160 -9.97 3.06 6.88
CA CYS A 160 -9.34 3.00 8.18
C CYS A 160 -8.81 1.58 8.41
N ILE A 161 -7.71 1.50 9.13
CA ILE A 161 -7.06 0.27 9.52
C ILE A 161 -7.02 0.27 11.04
N ILE A 162 -7.62 -0.73 11.63
CA ILE A 162 -7.60 -0.93 13.06
C ILE A 162 -6.64 -2.07 13.34
N ASP A 163 -5.55 -1.75 14.01
CA ASP A 163 -4.60 -2.75 14.49
C ASP A 163 -5.29 -3.57 15.59
N SER A 164 -5.38 -4.88 15.42
CA SER A 164 -6.01 -5.76 16.41
C SER A 164 -5.17 -5.87 17.68
N GLY A 165 -3.89 -5.48 17.60
CA GLY A 165 -2.93 -5.60 18.71
C GLY A 165 -2.71 -7.08 19.08
N ASP A 166 -1.50 -7.50 19.21
CA ASP A 166 -1.16 -8.73 19.93
C ASP A 166 -1.14 -8.43 21.43
#